data_50908d822d0951335cf6b0ca113fc688
#
_entry.id   50908d822d0951335cf6b0ca113fc688
#
_cell.length_a   1.000
_cell.length_b   1.000
_cell.length_c   1.000
_cell.angle_alpha   90.00
_cell.angle_beta   90.00
_cell.angle_gamma   90.00
#
_symmetry.space_group_name_H-M   'P 1'
#
loop_
_entity.id
_entity.type
_entity.pdbx_description
1 polymer ?
#
loop_
_entity_poly.entity_id
_entity_poly.type
_entity_poly.pdbx_seq_one_letter_code
_entity_poly.pdbx_strand_id
1 'polypeptide(L)'
;MRVPRLAEVHERESLMKGIFEIGYPCVFKTRTLGYDGHGQAVIRTPEDIARAEPYLGVPAILEEFVPFDYEASIVMVNDGERIVSFPIGQNIHRDGILDLCIVPAPRMDDAVRARLVEQSEAFMRRCGYTGILAIEYFVKGGELYFNEMAPRPHNSGHY
;
A
#
# COMPACT_ATOMS: atom_id res chain seq x y z
N MET A 1 12.03 4.51 -2.79
CA MET A 1 10.71 3.84 -2.69
C MET A 1 10.43 3.16 -4.00
N ARG A 2 10.14 1.88 -3.96
CA ARG A 2 9.71 1.10 -5.13
C ARG A 2 8.19 1.13 -5.22
N VAL A 3 7.67 1.00 -6.44
CA VAL A 3 6.25 0.77 -6.69
C VAL A 3 6.15 -0.59 -7.35
N PRO A 4 5.24 -1.48 -6.95
CA PRO A 4 4.98 -2.73 -7.65
C PRO A 4 4.66 -2.45 -9.13
N ARG A 5 4.98 -3.37 -10.03
CA ARG A 5 4.52 -3.27 -11.43
C ARG A 5 3.00 -3.24 -11.41
N LEU A 6 2.40 -2.40 -12.24
CA LEU A 6 0.95 -2.25 -12.31
C LEU A 6 0.46 -2.15 -13.74
N ALA A 7 -0.79 -2.56 -13.94
CA ALA A 7 -1.56 -2.37 -15.17
C ALA A 7 -2.92 -1.77 -14.82
N GLU A 8 -3.43 -0.87 -15.68
CA GLU A 8 -4.78 -0.33 -15.51
C GLU A 8 -5.84 -1.36 -15.93
N VAL A 9 -6.92 -1.44 -15.16
CA VAL A 9 -8.03 -2.35 -15.40
C VAL A 9 -9.34 -1.57 -15.42
N HIS A 10 -10.10 -1.74 -16.51
CA HIS A 10 -11.42 -1.14 -16.69
C HIS A 10 -12.49 -2.21 -16.91
N GLU A 11 -12.13 -3.31 -17.55
CA GLU A 11 -13.00 -4.38 -17.97
C GLU A 11 -12.24 -5.73 -18.00
N ARG A 12 -12.94 -6.82 -18.31
CA ARG A 12 -12.36 -8.16 -18.33
C ARG A 12 -11.17 -8.29 -19.30
N GLU A 13 -11.23 -7.66 -20.47
CA GLU A 13 -10.14 -7.73 -21.46
C GLU A 13 -8.86 -7.10 -20.91
N SER A 14 -8.95 -5.90 -20.32
CA SER A 14 -7.79 -5.23 -19.70
C SER A 14 -7.27 -5.98 -18.49
N LEU A 15 -8.15 -6.66 -17.70
CA LEU A 15 -7.73 -7.54 -16.61
C LEU A 15 -6.90 -8.71 -17.14
N MET A 16 -7.37 -9.41 -18.19
CA MET A 16 -6.65 -10.54 -18.77
C MET A 16 -5.31 -10.12 -19.38
N LYS A 17 -5.27 -8.96 -20.02
CA LYS A 17 -4.01 -8.38 -20.55
C LYS A 17 -3.05 -8.06 -19.41
N GLY A 18 -3.52 -7.43 -18.32
CA GLY A 18 -2.70 -7.12 -17.15
C GLY A 18 -2.14 -8.39 -16.49
N ILE A 19 -2.94 -9.46 -16.39
CA ILE A 19 -2.49 -10.75 -15.86
C ILE A 19 -1.39 -11.35 -16.77
N PHE A 20 -1.53 -11.24 -18.07
CA PHE A 20 -0.50 -11.70 -19.02
C PHE A 20 0.83 -10.95 -18.85
N GLU A 21 0.77 -9.63 -18.61
CA GLU A 21 1.95 -8.77 -18.48
C GLU A 21 2.63 -8.92 -17.10
N ILE A 22 1.86 -9.02 -16.03
CA ILE A 22 2.36 -9.07 -14.64
C ILE A 22 2.67 -10.49 -14.20
N GLY A 23 1.80 -11.45 -14.55
CA GLY A 23 1.86 -12.84 -14.12
C GLY A 23 1.11 -13.09 -12.81
N TYR A 24 1.11 -14.36 -12.41
CA TYR A 24 0.59 -14.79 -11.09
C TYR A 24 1.73 -14.94 -10.08
N PRO A 25 1.49 -14.66 -8.79
CA PRO A 25 0.30 -14.03 -8.24
C PRO A 25 0.28 -12.52 -8.49
N CYS A 26 -0.92 -11.95 -8.57
CA CYS A 26 -1.14 -10.51 -8.69
C CYS A 26 -2.31 -10.06 -7.79
N VAL A 27 -2.45 -8.75 -7.59
CA VAL A 27 -3.49 -8.17 -6.73
C VAL A 27 -4.32 -7.19 -7.54
N PHE A 28 -5.60 -7.46 -7.67
CA PHE A 28 -6.58 -6.53 -8.21
C PHE A 28 -7.02 -5.56 -7.11
N LYS A 29 -7.05 -4.25 -7.41
CA LYS A 29 -7.51 -3.20 -6.48
C LYS A 29 -8.36 -2.18 -7.22
N THR A 30 -9.52 -1.84 -6.68
CA THR A 30 -10.28 -0.67 -7.17
C THR A 30 -9.54 0.63 -6.81
N ARG A 31 -9.54 1.61 -7.70
CA ARG A 31 -8.86 2.91 -7.48
C ARG A 31 -9.62 3.80 -6.49
N THR A 32 -10.89 3.51 -6.27
CA THR A 32 -11.79 4.27 -5.39
C THR A 32 -12.72 3.30 -4.67
N LEU A 33 -13.31 3.76 -3.57
CA LEU A 33 -14.29 3.01 -2.78
C LEU A 33 -13.76 1.73 -2.12
N GLY A 34 -12.44 1.53 -2.10
CA GLY A 34 -11.81 0.45 -1.33
C GLY A 34 -11.71 0.85 0.15
N TYR A 35 -12.08 -0.05 1.06
CA TYR A 35 -11.91 0.07 2.51
C TYR A 35 -11.92 -1.33 3.14
N ASP A 36 -11.16 -1.52 4.20
CA ASP A 36 -11.16 -2.75 5.00
C ASP A 36 -11.13 -4.06 4.18
N GLY A 37 -10.26 -4.11 3.15
CA GLY A 37 -10.15 -5.26 2.25
C GLY A 37 -11.22 -5.35 1.16
N HIS A 38 -12.23 -4.47 1.16
CA HIS A 38 -13.20 -4.38 0.07
C HIS A 38 -12.58 -3.75 -1.19
N GLY A 39 -13.00 -4.23 -2.36
CA GLY A 39 -12.49 -3.73 -3.64
C GLY A 39 -11.12 -4.27 -4.01
N GLN A 40 -10.62 -5.32 -3.33
CA GLN A 40 -9.38 -5.99 -3.69
C GLN A 40 -9.53 -7.52 -3.75
N ALA A 41 -8.73 -8.14 -4.62
CA ALA A 41 -8.68 -9.59 -4.76
C ALA A 41 -7.26 -10.04 -5.09
N VAL A 42 -6.75 -10.99 -4.33
CA VAL A 42 -5.50 -11.68 -4.68
C VAL A 42 -5.83 -12.78 -5.68
N ILE A 43 -5.19 -12.71 -6.84
CA ILE A 43 -5.33 -13.65 -7.95
C ILE A 43 -4.07 -14.49 -8.00
N ARG A 44 -4.14 -15.72 -7.54
CA ARG A 44 -3.02 -16.68 -7.52
C ARG A 44 -3.06 -17.64 -8.69
N THR A 45 -4.28 -17.96 -9.14
CA THR A 45 -4.55 -18.90 -10.23
C THR A 45 -5.66 -18.35 -11.12
N PRO A 46 -5.88 -18.90 -12.32
CA PRO A 46 -6.97 -18.47 -13.19
C PRO A 46 -8.37 -18.55 -12.55
N GLU A 47 -8.57 -19.47 -11.63
CA GLU A 47 -9.85 -19.66 -10.92
C GLU A 47 -10.17 -18.47 -9.98
N ASP A 48 -9.13 -17.80 -9.48
CA ASP A 48 -9.29 -16.63 -8.60
C ASP A 48 -9.78 -15.37 -9.35
N ILE A 49 -9.75 -15.37 -10.68
CA ILE A 49 -10.23 -14.24 -11.51
C ILE A 49 -11.68 -13.90 -11.17
N ALA A 50 -12.50 -14.91 -10.88
CA ALA A 50 -13.89 -14.74 -10.48
C ALA A 50 -14.06 -13.80 -9.26
N ARG A 51 -13.04 -13.65 -8.41
CA ARG A 51 -13.08 -12.72 -7.25
C ARG A 51 -12.99 -11.26 -7.64
N ALA A 52 -12.39 -10.96 -8.79
CA ALA A 52 -12.29 -9.60 -9.32
C ALA A 52 -13.52 -9.20 -10.15
N GLU A 53 -14.27 -10.17 -10.69
CA GLU A 53 -15.41 -9.92 -11.57
C GLU A 53 -16.47 -8.99 -10.98
N PRO A 54 -16.86 -9.07 -9.69
CA PRO A 54 -17.85 -8.16 -9.11
C PRO A 54 -17.44 -6.68 -9.13
N TYR A 55 -16.14 -6.40 -9.29
CA TYR A 55 -15.57 -5.05 -9.27
C TYR A 55 -15.21 -4.55 -10.68
N LEU A 56 -15.46 -5.32 -11.73
CA LEU A 56 -15.26 -4.86 -13.10
C LEU A 56 -16.31 -3.79 -13.44
N GLY A 57 -15.89 -2.78 -14.22
CA GLY A 57 -16.74 -1.62 -14.56
C GLY A 57 -16.47 -0.38 -13.70
N VAL A 58 -15.65 -0.50 -12.65
CA VAL A 58 -15.05 0.66 -11.96
C VAL A 58 -13.56 0.73 -12.27
N PRO A 59 -12.95 1.93 -12.29
CA PRO A 59 -11.51 2.06 -12.48
C PRO A 59 -10.73 1.27 -11.44
N ALA A 60 -9.85 0.39 -11.89
CA ALA A 60 -9.06 -0.50 -11.05
C ALA A 60 -7.62 -0.60 -11.55
N ILE A 61 -6.77 -1.20 -10.76
CA ILE A 61 -5.40 -1.56 -11.11
C ILE A 61 -5.17 -3.04 -10.79
N LEU A 62 -4.28 -3.64 -11.54
CA LEU A 62 -3.69 -4.93 -11.22
C LEU A 62 -2.24 -4.69 -10.85
N GLU A 63 -1.85 -5.11 -9.66
CA GLU A 63 -0.49 -4.96 -9.16
C GLU A 63 0.23 -6.30 -9.05
N GLU A 64 1.53 -6.28 -9.22
CA GLU A 64 2.41 -7.38 -8.87
C GLU A 64 2.27 -7.70 -7.38
N PHE A 65 2.10 -8.98 -7.04
CA PHE A 65 2.08 -9.41 -5.65
C PHE A 65 3.49 -9.30 -5.04
N VAL A 66 3.63 -8.51 -4.01
CA VAL A 66 4.90 -8.38 -3.27
C VAL A 66 4.90 -9.39 -2.12
N PRO A 67 5.73 -10.44 -2.16
CA PRO A 67 5.88 -11.37 -1.03
C PRO A 67 6.74 -10.71 0.06
N PHE A 68 6.11 -9.88 0.88
CA PHE A 68 6.78 -9.06 1.90
C PHE A 68 7.12 -9.85 3.17
N ASP A 69 8.10 -9.34 3.93
CA ASP A 69 8.49 -9.88 5.23
C ASP A 69 7.59 -9.34 6.35
N TYR A 70 7.19 -8.07 6.25
CA TYR A 70 6.24 -7.38 7.14
C TYR A 70 5.72 -6.10 6.49
N GLU A 71 4.62 -5.60 7.04
CA GLU A 71 4.04 -4.30 6.66
C GLU A 71 4.45 -3.23 7.67
N ALA A 72 4.66 -2.01 7.19
CA ALA A 72 4.98 -0.87 8.02
C ALA A 72 4.19 0.37 7.59
N SER A 73 3.92 1.25 8.54
CA SER A 73 3.26 2.53 8.26
C SER A 73 3.94 3.68 8.97
N ILE A 74 3.88 4.84 8.34
CA ILE A 74 4.31 6.12 8.91
C ILE A 74 3.18 7.12 8.78
N VAL A 75 2.93 7.86 9.85
CA VAL A 75 2.03 9.02 9.84
C VAL A 75 2.88 10.27 9.95
N MET A 76 2.60 11.25 9.11
CA MET A 76 3.32 12.52 9.06
C MET A 76 2.35 13.68 9.05
N VAL A 77 2.82 14.82 9.55
CA VAL A 77 2.11 16.10 9.50
C VAL A 77 3.02 17.13 8.84
N ASN A 78 2.51 17.81 7.82
CA ASN A 78 3.13 18.97 7.20
C ASN A 78 2.28 20.20 7.49
N ASP A 79 2.83 21.20 8.17
CA ASP A 79 2.16 22.47 8.49
C ASP A 79 2.40 23.57 7.43
N GLY A 80 3.15 23.24 6.37
CA GLY A 80 3.57 24.14 5.30
C GLY A 80 5.01 24.64 5.47
N GLU A 81 5.56 24.57 6.67
CA GLU A 81 6.94 24.98 6.97
C GLU A 81 7.83 23.77 7.27
N ARG A 82 7.31 22.83 8.03
CA ARG A 82 8.04 21.62 8.47
C ARG A 82 7.18 20.38 8.37
N ILE A 83 7.86 19.25 8.24
CA ILE A 83 7.25 17.91 8.31
C ILE A 83 7.68 17.27 9.64
N VAL A 84 6.71 16.75 10.36
CA VAL A 84 6.94 15.96 11.58
C VAL A 84 6.41 14.55 11.34
N SER A 85 7.27 13.56 11.59
CA SER A 85 6.93 12.14 11.47
C SER A 85 6.66 11.54 12.84
N PHE A 86 5.59 10.76 12.95
CA PHE A 86 5.36 9.89 14.11
C PHE A 86 6.26 8.65 14.04
N PRO A 87 6.45 7.92 15.15
CA PRO A 87 7.18 6.67 15.11
C PRO A 87 6.55 5.68 14.12
N ILE A 88 7.39 4.91 13.42
CA ILE A 88 6.94 3.92 12.44
C ILE A 88 6.30 2.74 13.16
N GLY A 89 5.09 2.36 12.72
CA GLY A 89 4.38 1.17 13.14
C GLY A 89 4.68 -0.03 12.26
N GLN A 90 4.71 -1.23 12.84
CA GLN A 90 4.61 -2.50 12.12
C GLN A 90 3.18 -2.97 12.17
N ASN A 91 2.58 -3.17 11.00
CA ASN A 91 1.19 -3.56 10.84
C ASN A 91 1.06 -5.07 10.66
N ILE A 92 0.00 -5.62 11.24
CA ILE A 92 -0.43 -7.00 11.04
C ILE A 92 -1.89 -6.95 10.62
N HIS A 93 -2.17 -7.40 9.39
CA HIS A 93 -3.52 -7.48 8.86
C HIS A 93 -4.03 -8.92 8.92
N ARG A 94 -5.33 -9.04 9.19
CA ARG A 94 -6.09 -10.29 9.06
C ARG A 94 -7.26 -10.05 8.12
N ASP A 95 -7.37 -10.85 7.10
CA ASP A 95 -8.44 -10.75 6.09
C ASP A 95 -8.56 -9.33 5.46
N GLY A 96 -7.42 -8.65 5.30
CA GLY A 96 -7.34 -7.29 4.74
C GLY A 96 -7.69 -6.17 5.72
N ILE A 97 -7.95 -6.48 6.99
CA ILE A 97 -8.25 -5.50 8.05
C ILE A 97 -7.06 -5.40 9.00
N LEU A 98 -6.69 -4.18 9.40
CA LEU A 98 -5.64 -3.95 10.39
C LEU A 98 -6.08 -4.51 11.75
N ASP A 99 -5.40 -5.58 12.20
CA ASP A 99 -5.66 -6.26 13.47
C ASP A 99 -4.78 -5.70 14.59
N LEU A 100 -3.48 -5.44 14.28
CA LEU A 100 -2.52 -4.97 15.26
C LEU A 100 -1.50 -4.03 14.62
N CYS A 101 -1.18 -2.93 15.32
CA CYS A 101 -0.07 -2.05 15.00
C CYS A 101 0.89 -1.99 16.20
N ILE A 102 2.16 -2.37 16.00
CA ILE A 102 3.19 -2.38 17.03
C ILE A 102 4.12 -1.18 16.81
N VAL A 103 4.23 -0.30 17.79
CA VAL A 103 5.02 0.93 17.71
C VAL A 103 6.02 1.01 18.86
N PRO A 104 7.31 1.26 18.58
CA PRO A 104 7.95 1.33 17.26
C PRO A 104 8.04 -0.05 16.58
N ALA A 105 8.14 -0.07 15.25
CA ALA A 105 8.24 -1.30 14.46
C ALA A 105 9.41 -2.19 14.92
N PRO A 106 9.15 -3.38 15.50
CA PRO A 106 10.20 -4.17 16.17
C PRO A 106 11.15 -4.89 15.19
N ARG A 107 10.70 -5.18 13.97
CA ARG A 107 11.50 -5.90 12.95
C ARG A 107 12.31 -4.97 12.05
N MET A 108 12.15 -3.66 12.21
CA MET A 108 12.77 -2.67 11.34
C MET A 108 14.13 -2.24 11.90
N ASP A 109 15.18 -2.48 11.15
CA ASP A 109 16.51 -1.94 11.49
C ASP A 109 16.60 -0.43 11.24
N ASP A 110 17.61 0.21 11.82
CA ASP A 110 17.75 1.67 11.79
C ASP A 110 18.00 2.21 10.38
N ALA A 111 18.67 1.46 9.51
CA ALA A 111 18.93 1.89 8.13
C ALA A 111 17.65 1.89 7.28
N VAL A 112 16.81 0.87 7.42
CA VAL A 112 15.49 0.80 6.77
C VAL A 112 14.59 1.90 7.33
N ARG A 113 14.62 2.12 8.66
CA ARG A 113 13.86 3.18 9.34
C ARG A 113 14.20 4.56 8.78
N ALA A 114 15.49 4.90 8.72
CA ALA A 114 15.96 6.18 8.20
C ALA A 114 15.50 6.41 6.75
N ARG A 115 15.67 5.38 5.89
CA ARG A 115 15.23 5.47 4.48
C ARG A 115 13.73 5.62 4.34
N LEU A 116 12.93 4.95 5.19
CA LEU A 116 11.47 5.05 5.14
C LEU A 116 11.04 6.49 5.47
N VAL A 117 11.58 7.08 6.53
CA VAL A 117 11.30 8.48 6.91
C VAL A 117 11.71 9.42 5.77
N GLU A 118 12.96 9.34 5.30
CA GLU A 118 13.48 10.20 4.24
C GLU A 118 12.63 10.15 2.97
N GLN A 119 12.29 8.94 2.50
CA GLN A 119 11.51 8.76 1.28
C GLN A 119 10.07 9.24 1.43
N SER A 120 9.45 9.05 2.61
CA SER A 120 8.10 9.49 2.90
C SER A 120 8.01 11.03 2.96
N GLU A 121 8.96 11.67 3.64
CA GLU A 121 9.03 13.13 3.69
C GLU A 121 9.32 13.75 2.32
N ALA A 122 10.25 13.15 1.55
CA ALA A 122 10.54 13.60 0.19
C ALA A 122 9.30 13.47 -0.72
N PHE A 123 8.53 12.40 -0.59
CA PHE A 123 7.27 12.22 -1.30
C PHE A 123 6.27 13.31 -0.92
N MET A 124 6.05 13.55 0.37
CA MET A 124 5.11 14.57 0.86
C MET A 124 5.48 15.99 0.37
N ARG A 125 6.78 16.34 0.38
CA ARG A 125 7.28 17.61 -0.17
C ARG A 125 7.05 17.72 -1.68
N ARG A 126 7.33 16.67 -2.44
CA ARG A 126 7.11 16.67 -3.90
C ARG A 126 5.65 16.81 -4.30
N CYS A 127 4.73 16.26 -3.51
CA CYS A 127 3.30 16.42 -3.72
C CYS A 127 2.79 17.81 -3.32
N GLY A 128 3.60 18.65 -2.63
CA GLY A 128 3.15 19.92 -2.07
C GLY A 128 2.00 19.78 -1.08
N TYR A 129 1.87 18.59 -0.45
CA TYR A 129 0.74 18.30 0.43
C TYR A 129 0.96 18.88 1.83
N THR A 130 -0.02 19.66 2.30
CA THR A 130 -0.09 20.20 3.67
C THR A 130 -1.23 19.49 4.41
N GLY A 131 -0.96 19.01 5.62
CA GLY A 131 -1.92 18.26 6.43
C GLY A 131 -1.35 16.93 6.93
N ILE A 132 -2.22 16.02 7.30
CA ILE A 132 -1.87 14.68 7.79
C ILE A 132 -1.83 13.69 6.62
N LEU A 133 -0.72 12.94 6.51
CA LEU A 133 -0.53 11.90 5.52
C LEU A 133 -0.05 10.62 6.21
N ALA A 134 -0.77 9.53 6.02
CA ALA A 134 -0.29 8.18 6.33
C ALA A 134 0.18 7.49 5.05
N ILE A 135 1.30 6.77 5.12
CA ILE A 135 1.79 5.93 4.03
C ILE A 135 2.05 4.52 4.58
N GLU A 136 1.58 3.53 3.86
CA GLU A 136 1.84 2.12 4.15
C GLU A 136 2.84 1.53 3.16
N TYR A 137 3.69 0.66 3.68
CA TYR A 137 4.77 0.01 2.95
C TYR A 137 4.77 -1.49 3.18
N PHE A 138 5.06 -2.24 2.13
CA PHE A 138 5.60 -3.58 2.26
C PHE A 138 7.11 -3.51 2.38
N VAL A 139 7.67 -4.24 3.33
CA VAL A 139 9.13 -4.36 3.51
C VAL A 139 9.55 -5.76 3.13
N LYS A 140 10.50 -5.87 2.19
CA LYS A 140 11.04 -7.14 1.69
C LYS A 140 12.54 -7.06 1.55
N GLY A 141 13.29 -7.87 2.31
CA GLY A 141 14.75 -7.86 2.30
C GLY A 141 15.34 -6.47 2.56
N GLY A 142 14.68 -5.66 3.39
CA GLY A 142 15.04 -4.27 3.67
C GLY A 142 14.64 -3.26 2.58
N GLU A 143 14.08 -3.69 1.45
CA GLU A 143 13.57 -2.78 0.42
C GLU A 143 12.14 -2.33 0.73
N LEU A 144 11.83 -1.07 0.40
CA LEU A 144 10.54 -0.44 0.67
C LEU A 144 9.70 -0.40 -0.61
N TYR A 145 8.54 -1.04 -0.56
CA TYR A 145 7.52 -1.00 -1.61
C TYR A 145 6.32 -0.20 -1.13
N PHE A 146 5.92 0.80 -1.89
CA PHE A 146 4.71 1.57 -1.62
C PHE A 146 3.48 0.65 -1.75
N ASN A 147 2.61 0.69 -0.76
CA ASN A 147 1.33 -0.03 -0.77
C ASN A 147 0.19 0.94 -0.99
N GLU A 148 -0.07 1.82 -0.03
CA GLU A 148 -1.14 2.80 -0.12
C GLU A 148 -0.81 4.07 0.67
N MET A 149 -1.61 5.12 0.46
CA MET A 149 -1.56 6.33 1.25
C MET A 149 -2.96 6.83 1.60
N ALA A 150 -3.06 7.48 2.75
CA ALA A 150 -4.29 8.13 3.19
C ALA A 150 -4.00 9.59 3.57
N PRO A 151 -4.53 10.59 2.85
CA PRO A 151 -4.39 12.01 3.18
C PRO A 151 -5.38 12.41 4.31
N ARG A 152 -5.32 11.70 5.42
CA ARG A 152 -6.20 11.83 6.61
C ARG A 152 -5.59 11.06 7.78
N PRO A 153 -6.13 11.23 9.03
CA PRO A 153 -5.85 10.30 10.11
C PRO A 153 -6.16 8.85 9.68
N HIS A 154 -5.29 7.93 10.05
CA HIS A 154 -5.35 6.53 9.65
C HIS A 154 -5.33 5.60 10.86
N ASN A 155 -5.97 4.43 10.74
CA ASN A 155 -6.05 3.45 11.82
C ASN A 155 -4.67 2.99 12.33
N SER A 156 -3.67 2.94 11.45
CA SER A 156 -2.28 2.61 11.84
C SER A 156 -1.58 3.69 12.66
N GLY A 157 -2.23 4.81 12.93
CA GLY A 157 -1.72 5.94 13.73
C GLY A 157 -2.57 6.25 14.96
N HIS A 158 -3.37 5.31 15.46
CA HIS A 158 -4.25 5.50 16.63
C HIS A 158 -3.61 5.14 17.98
N TYR A 159 -2.30 5.11 18.07
CA TYR A 159 -1.55 4.85 19.30
C TYR A 159 -1.20 6.10 20.07
#